data_8c1709a51ce86fd6643416ae47b572fc
#
_entry.id   8c1709a51ce86fd6643416ae47b572fc
#
_cell.length_a   1.000
_cell.length_b   1.000
_cell.length_c   1.000
_cell.angle_alpha   90.00
_cell.angle_beta   90.00
_cell.angle_gamma   90.00
#
_symmetry.space_group_name_H-M   'P 1'
#
loop_
_entity.id
_entity.type
_entity.pdbx_description
1 polymer ?
#
loop_
_entity_poly.entity_id
_entity_poly.type
_entity_poly.pdbx_seq_one_letter_code
_entity_poly.pdbx_strand_id
1 'polypeptide(L)'
;MCCAQAELKDLFANVQHPVAYDGFEPSGRMHIAQGLLRSMNVNKLTSAGVKFVFYVADYFALMNNKMGGDIEKIRTCGRYMIEIWKACGMDLTNVEFVWASDFIDHYASKYWFNVLQVRNSDMCCVVELRRRRASLSDLSV
;
A
#
# COMPACT_ATOMS: atom_id res chain seq x y z
N MET A 1 -20.70 -7.41 3.04
CA MET A 1 -19.92 -8.01 4.15
C MET A 1 -19.74 -9.53 4.05
N CYS A 2 -20.68 -10.27 3.46
CA CYS A 2 -20.58 -11.74 3.32
C CYS A 2 -19.59 -12.23 2.26
N CYS A 3 -19.38 -11.52 1.14
CA CYS A 3 -18.49 -11.96 0.07
C CYS A 3 -17.02 -12.03 0.51
N ALA A 4 -16.52 -11.01 1.17
CA ALA A 4 -15.13 -10.97 1.64
C ALA A 4 -14.78 -12.10 2.63
N GLN A 5 -15.72 -12.56 3.41
CA GLN A 5 -15.49 -13.64 4.37
C GLN A 5 -15.45 -15.02 3.70
N ALA A 6 -16.22 -15.24 2.63
CA ALA A 6 -16.19 -16.46 1.84
C ALA A 6 -14.88 -16.53 1.04
N GLU A 7 -14.49 -15.44 0.36
CA GLU A 7 -13.25 -15.34 -0.39
C GLU A 7 -12.00 -15.57 0.50
N LEU A 8 -12.02 -15.04 1.73
CA LEU A 8 -10.93 -15.26 2.68
C LEU A 8 -10.82 -16.73 3.11
N LYS A 9 -11.96 -17.42 3.33
CA LYS A 9 -11.97 -18.84 3.64
C LYS A 9 -11.44 -19.68 2.47
N ASP A 10 -11.86 -19.35 1.26
CA ASP A 10 -11.40 -20.01 0.05
C ASP A 10 -9.90 -19.80 -0.18
N LEU A 11 -9.40 -18.60 0.10
CA LEU A 11 -7.96 -18.30 0.04
C LEU A 11 -7.16 -19.21 0.97
N PHE A 12 -7.55 -19.29 2.25
CA PHE A 12 -6.87 -20.13 3.24
C PHE A 12 -7.04 -21.63 2.99
N ALA A 13 -8.11 -22.06 2.31
CA ALA A 13 -8.30 -23.45 1.92
C ALA A 13 -7.41 -23.88 0.74
N ASN A 14 -7.13 -22.96 -0.19
CA ASN A 14 -6.46 -23.28 -1.46
C ASN A 14 -4.99 -22.84 -1.51
N VAL A 15 -4.56 -21.92 -0.65
CA VAL A 15 -3.21 -21.35 -0.66
C VAL A 15 -2.49 -21.67 0.65
N GLN A 16 -1.43 -22.47 0.59
CA GLN A 16 -0.67 -22.88 1.78
C GLN A 16 0.06 -21.72 2.47
N HIS A 17 0.58 -20.76 1.70
CA HIS A 17 1.35 -19.62 2.21
C HIS A 17 0.82 -18.33 1.60
N PRO A 18 -0.33 -17.82 2.06
CA PRO A 18 -0.87 -16.57 1.55
C PRO A 18 0.02 -15.40 1.92
N VAL A 19 0.08 -14.41 1.03
CA VAL A 19 0.81 -13.16 1.25
C VAL A 19 -0.20 -12.03 1.41
N ALA A 20 -0.11 -11.31 2.51
CA ALA A 20 -0.85 -10.07 2.73
C ALA A 20 0.08 -8.87 2.64
N TYR A 21 -0.43 -7.73 2.19
CA TYR A 21 0.34 -6.50 2.22
C TYR A 21 -0.49 -5.33 2.72
N ASP A 22 0.20 -4.34 3.29
CA ASP A 22 -0.39 -3.07 3.69
C ASP A 22 0.63 -1.95 3.45
N GLY A 23 0.17 -0.80 2.99
CA GLY A 23 1.00 0.37 2.74
C GLY A 23 0.81 1.45 3.81
N PHE A 24 1.89 2.15 4.14
CA PHE A 24 1.79 3.33 5.00
C PHE A 24 2.77 4.43 4.58
N GLU A 25 2.34 5.67 4.76
CA GLU A 25 3.21 6.84 4.60
C GLU A 25 3.86 7.22 5.94
N PRO A 26 5.19 7.36 6.00
CA PRO A 26 5.87 7.93 7.15
C PRO A 26 5.58 9.45 7.24
N SER A 27 4.49 9.83 7.91
CA SER A 27 3.97 11.19 7.85
C SER A 27 3.99 11.94 9.20
N GLY A 28 4.53 11.32 10.25
CA GLY A 28 4.59 11.93 11.57
C GLY A 28 4.44 10.94 12.72
N ARG A 29 3.84 11.40 13.84
CA ARG A 29 3.66 10.56 15.03
C ARG A 29 2.58 9.50 14.79
N MET A 30 2.86 8.29 15.24
CA MET A 30 1.92 7.18 15.16
C MET A 30 0.83 7.33 16.22
N HIS A 31 -0.43 7.18 15.80
CA HIS A 31 -1.55 7.08 16.74
C HIS A 31 -1.53 5.69 17.42
N ILE A 32 -2.05 5.63 18.65
CA ILE A 32 -2.09 4.37 19.42
C ILE A 32 -2.81 3.26 18.66
N ALA A 33 -3.88 3.57 17.95
CA ALA A 33 -4.60 2.59 17.13
C ALA A 33 -3.74 2.03 15.99
N GLN A 34 -2.93 2.86 15.34
CA GLN A 34 -2.01 2.42 14.29
C GLN A 34 -0.89 1.55 14.84
N GLY A 35 -0.38 1.86 16.03
CA GLY A 35 0.63 1.05 16.70
C GLY A 35 0.07 -0.28 17.17
N LEU A 36 -0.90 -0.24 18.09
CA LEU A 36 -1.36 -1.40 18.81
C LEU A 36 -2.28 -2.31 17.97
N LEU A 37 -3.35 -1.76 17.36
CA LEU A 37 -4.29 -2.56 16.57
C LEU A 37 -3.64 -3.20 15.35
N ARG A 38 -2.73 -2.48 14.69
CA ARG A 38 -2.00 -3.02 13.54
C ARG A 38 -1.09 -4.17 13.96
N SER A 39 -0.35 -4.03 15.06
CA SER A 39 0.48 -5.11 15.63
C SER A 39 -0.35 -6.34 15.97
N MET A 40 -1.49 -6.16 16.63
CA MET A 40 -2.39 -7.27 16.98
C MET A 40 -2.96 -7.98 15.73
N ASN A 41 -3.35 -7.23 14.72
CA ASN A 41 -3.91 -7.80 13.49
C ASN A 41 -2.85 -8.53 12.66
N VAL A 42 -1.65 -7.95 12.55
CA VAL A 42 -0.51 -8.60 11.87
C VAL A 42 -0.14 -9.89 12.58
N ASN A 43 -0.03 -9.89 13.93
CA ASN A 43 0.27 -11.09 14.68
C ASN A 43 -0.77 -12.20 14.48
N LYS A 44 -2.05 -11.86 14.36
CA LYS A 44 -3.10 -12.86 14.05
C LYS A 44 -2.92 -13.47 12.67
N LEU A 45 -2.56 -12.66 11.67
CA LEU A 45 -2.33 -13.14 10.30
C LEU A 45 -1.06 -13.98 10.20
N THR A 46 0.05 -13.53 10.78
CA THR A 46 1.32 -14.27 10.77
C THR A 46 1.23 -15.57 11.55
N SER A 47 0.50 -15.62 12.67
CA SER A 47 0.20 -16.85 13.42
C SER A 47 -0.64 -17.85 12.60
N ALA A 48 -1.42 -17.39 11.63
CA ALA A 48 -2.15 -18.22 10.69
C ALA A 48 -1.31 -18.66 9.48
N GLY A 49 0.01 -18.39 9.47
CA GLY A 49 0.92 -18.76 8.39
C GLY A 49 1.00 -17.78 7.22
N VAL A 50 0.43 -16.57 7.36
CA VAL A 50 0.48 -15.53 6.33
C VAL A 50 1.83 -14.83 6.37
N LYS A 51 2.48 -14.65 5.21
CA LYS A 51 3.59 -13.71 5.06
C LYS A 51 3.03 -12.30 4.92
N PHE A 52 3.45 -11.38 5.78
CA PHE A 52 2.96 -10.00 5.77
C PHE A 52 4.03 -9.05 5.23
N VAL A 53 3.68 -8.23 4.22
CA VAL A 53 4.58 -7.27 3.60
C VAL A 53 4.09 -5.85 3.89
N PHE A 54 4.91 -5.06 4.56
CA PHE A 54 4.68 -3.63 4.71
C PHE A 54 5.37 -2.85 3.60
N TYR A 55 4.60 -2.10 2.82
CA TYR A 55 5.13 -1.17 1.84
C TYR A 55 5.28 0.22 2.49
N VAL A 56 6.53 0.62 2.71
CA VAL A 56 6.87 1.91 3.30
C VAL A 56 6.93 2.96 2.19
N ALA A 57 5.88 3.76 2.09
CA ALA A 57 5.65 4.70 0.99
C ALA A 57 6.40 6.03 1.21
N ASP A 58 7.73 6.00 1.28
CA ASP A 58 8.60 7.16 1.53
C ASP A 58 8.58 8.17 0.37
N TYR A 59 8.66 7.72 -0.89
CA TYR A 59 8.53 8.61 -2.05
C TYR A 59 7.14 9.24 -2.16
N PHE A 60 6.09 8.52 -1.78
CA PHE A 60 4.74 9.09 -1.76
C PHE A 60 4.59 10.13 -0.65
N ALA A 61 5.19 9.89 0.52
CA ALA A 61 5.26 10.88 1.58
C ALA A 61 6.01 12.15 1.14
N LEU A 62 7.10 11.99 0.37
CA LEU A 62 7.83 13.10 -0.25
C LEU A 62 6.94 13.89 -1.21
N MET A 63 6.23 13.20 -2.13
CA MET A 63 5.31 13.83 -3.09
C MET A 63 4.17 14.59 -2.39
N ASN A 64 3.69 14.07 -1.25
CA ASN A 64 2.68 14.69 -0.42
C ASN A 64 3.24 15.77 0.53
N ASN A 65 4.48 16.19 0.33
CA ASN A 65 5.19 17.20 1.14
C ASN A 65 5.14 16.93 2.66
N LYS A 66 5.15 15.64 3.05
CA LYS A 66 5.23 15.28 4.46
C LYS A 66 6.60 15.63 5.03
N MET A 67 6.67 15.96 6.31
CA MET A 67 7.90 16.34 7.00
C MET A 67 8.69 17.49 6.32
N GLY A 68 7.97 18.37 5.57
CA GLY A 68 8.57 19.45 4.80
C GLY A 68 9.30 19.01 3.53
N GLY A 69 8.97 17.84 2.99
CA GLY A 69 9.59 17.31 1.77
C GLY A 69 11.04 16.83 1.95
N ASP A 70 11.45 16.54 3.18
CA ASP A 70 12.79 16.06 3.50
C ASP A 70 12.80 14.52 3.57
N ILE A 71 13.42 13.88 2.60
CA ILE A 71 13.45 12.41 2.48
C ILE A 71 14.15 11.73 3.67
N GLU A 72 15.19 12.33 4.23
CA GLU A 72 15.90 11.76 5.36
C GLU A 72 15.05 11.79 6.64
N LYS A 73 14.28 12.86 6.84
CA LYS A 73 13.30 12.94 7.94
C LYS A 73 12.18 11.92 7.75
N ILE A 74 11.68 11.77 6.52
CA ILE A 74 10.65 10.78 6.18
C ILE A 74 11.15 9.37 6.48
N ARG A 75 12.36 9.02 6.03
CA ARG A 75 12.98 7.72 6.30
C ARG A 75 13.21 7.48 7.79
N THR A 76 13.67 8.50 8.51
CA THR A 76 13.83 8.43 9.97
C THR A 76 12.49 8.20 10.66
N CYS A 77 11.45 8.91 10.23
CA CYS A 77 10.09 8.70 10.72
C CYS A 77 9.60 7.26 10.46
N GLY A 78 9.84 6.71 9.27
CA GLY A 78 9.49 5.34 8.93
C GLY A 78 10.18 4.30 9.82
N ARG A 79 11.50 4.46 10.05
CA ARG A 79 12.25 3.60 10.98
C ARG A 79 11.70 3.68 12.41
N TYR A 80 11.38 4.90 12.86
CA TYR A 80 10.75 5.11 14.17
C TYR A 80 9.41 4.38 14.28
N MET A 81 8.58 4.41 13.24
CA MET A 81 7.29 3.70 13.23
C MET A 81 7.49 2.18 13.33
N ILE A 82 8.49 1.64 12.65
CA ILE A 82 8.84 0.21 12.74
C ILE A 82 9.27 -0.17 14.17
N GLU A 83 10.09 0.65 14.82
CA GLU A 83 10.51 0.41 16.21
C GLU A 83 9.33 0.49 17.19
N ILE A 84 8.34 1.36 16.95
CA ILE A 84 7.11 1.38 17.76
C ILE A 84 6.36 0.05 17.61
N TRP A 85 6.20 -0.50 16.40
CA TRP A 85 5.53 -1.78 16.23
C TRP A 85 6.25 -2.93 16.91
N LYS A 86 7.59 -2.94 16.87
CA LYS A 86 8.39 -3.90 17.66
C LYS A 86 8.11 -3.75 19.15
N ALA A 87 8.11 -2.52 19.67
CA ALA A 87 7.82 -2.24 21.07
C ALA A 87 6.38 -2.59 21.47
N CYS A 88 5.42 -2.51 20.52
CA CYS A 88 4.04 -2.96 20.72
C CYS A 88 3.88 -4.49 20.66
N GLY A 89 4.96 -5.25 20.48
CA GLY A 89 4.94 -6.71 20.45
C GLY A 89 4.56 -7.32 19.11
N MET A 90 4.81 -6.61 17.99
CA MET A 90 4.67 -7.20 16.65
C MET A 90 5.76 -8.26 16.45
N ASP A 91 5.32 -9.49 16.14
CA ASP A 91 6.22 -10.56 15.73
C ASP A 91 6.65 -10.36 14.27
N LEU A 92 7.95 -10.11 14.07
CA LEU A 92 8.52 -9.82 12.75
C LEU A 92 9.02 -11.06 12.00
N THR A 93 8.83 -12.26 12.51
CA THR A 93 9.37 -13.50 11.91
C THR A 93 8.86 -13.70 10.46
N ASN A 94 7.58 -13.40 10.21
CA ASN A 94 6.95 -13.48 8.89
C ASN A 94 6.55 -12.11 8.34
N VAL A 95 7.22 -11.03 8.79
CA VAL A 95 6.96 -9.66 8.36
C VAL A 95 8.15 -9.11 7.58
N GLU A 96 7.89 -8.52 6.44
CA GLU A 96 8.88 -7.88 5.58
C GLU A 96 8.54 -6.40 5.39
N PHE A 97 9.54 -5.52 5.45
CA PHE A 97 9.39 -4.09 5.16
C PHE A 97 10.08 -3.77 3.85
N VAL A 98 9.28 -3.31 2.86
CA VAL A 98 9.75 -2.92 1.54
C VAL A 98 9.64 -1.41 1.41
N TRP A 99 10.75 -0.72 1.26
CA TRP A 99 10.78 0.73 1.02
C TRP A 99 10.48 1.04 -0.44
N ALA A 100 9.59 2.00 -0.68
CA ALA A 100 9.20 2.39 -2.04
C ALA A 100 10.40 2.88 -2.85
N SER A 101 11.27 3.69 -2.25
CA SER A 101 12.50 4.16 -2.87
C SER A 101 13.40 3.01 -3.32
N ASP A 102 13.74 2.10 -2.42
CA ASP A 102 14.63 0.98 -2.70
C ASP A 102 14.03 0.03 -3.75
N PHE A 103 12.71 -0.21 -3.66
CA PHE A 103 11.99 -1.03 -4.64
C PHE A 103 11.98 -0.40 -6.03
N ILE A 104 11.68 0.90 -6.12
CA ILE A 104 11.64 1.63 -7.40
C ILE A 104 13.04 1.71 -8.01
N ASP A 105 14.08 1.97 -7.21
CA ASP A 105 15.46 2.03 -7.67
C ASP A 105 15.91 0.68 -8.23
N HIS A 106 15.59 -0.42 -7.55
CA HIS A 106 15.94 -1.76 -7.99
C HIS A 106 15.23 -2.19 -9.29
N TYR A 107 13.94 -1.84 -9.42
CA TYR A 107 13.12 -2.21 -10.56
C TYR A 107 12.76 -1.04 -11.47
N ALA A 108 13.62 -0.01 -11.57
CA ALA A 108 13.31 1.27 -12.19
C ALA A 108 12.72 1.14 -13.61
N SER A 109 13.36 0.39 -14.51
CA SER A 109 12.90 0.22 -15.89
C SER A 109 11.49 -0.39 -15.97
N LYS A 110 11.24 -1.46 -15.19
CA LYS A 110 9.94 -2.15 -15.17
C LYS A 110 8.86 -1.30 -14.53
N TYR A 111 9.21 -0.61 -13.44
CA TYR A 111 8.30 0.28 -12.72
C TYR A 111 7.83 1.42 -13.62
N TRP A 112 8.75 2.16 -14.23
CA TRP A 112 8.40 3.28 -15.10
C TRP A 112 7.65 2.86 -16.36
N PHE A 113 7.99 1.70 -16.93
CA PHE A 113 7.23 1.17 -18.06
C PHE A 113 5.76 0.93 -17.68
N ASN A 114 5.50 0.30 -16.52
CA ASN A 114 4.14 0.09 -16.03
C ASN A 114 3.41 1.41 -15.73
N VAL A 115 4.09 2.41 -15.14
CA VAL A 115 3.51 3.73 -14.88
C VAL A 115 3.06 4.40 -16.19
N LEU A 116 3.88 4.32 -17.23
CA LEU A 116 3.54 4.87 -18.55
C LEU A 116 2.36 4.13 -19.19
N GLN A 117 2.28 2.81 -19.03
CA GLN A 117 1.13 2.02 -19.53
C GLN A 117 -0.17 2.40 -18.81
N VAL A 118 -0.15 2.51 -17.48
CA VAL A 118 -1.33 2.91 -16.69
C VAL A 118 -1.80 4.31 -17.09
N ARG A 119 -0.88 5.26 -17.22
CA ARG A 119 -1.22 6.61 -17.69
C ARG A 119 -1.90 6.62 -19.07
N ASN A 120 -1.43 5.78 -20.00
CA ASN A 120 -2.05 5.66 -21.31
C ASN A 120 -3.46 5.04 -21.23
N SER A 121 -3.67 4.07 -20.34
CA SER A 121 -4.97 3.45 -20.10
C SER A 121 -5.97 4.45 -19.51
N ASP A 122 -5.54 5.26 -18.54
CA ASP A 122 -6.39 6.30 -17.94
C ASP A 122 -6.75 7.39 -18.95
N MET A 123 -5.85 7.77 -19.85
CA MET A 123 -6.14 8.69 -20.95
C MET A 123 -7.22 8.14 -21.91
N CYS A 124 -7.19 6.84 -22.21
CA CYS A 124 -8.24 6.20 -23.01
C CYS A 124 -9.61 6.26 -22.30
N CYS A 125 -9.66 5.97 -21.00
CA CYS A 125 -10.90 6.04 -20.21
C CYS A 125 -11.46 7.47 -20.12
N VAL A 126 -10.62 8.49 -19.94
CA VAL A 126 -11.02 9.89 -19.88
C VAL A 126 -11.54 10.39 -21.23
N VAL A 127 -10.91 9.98 -22.34
CA VAL A 127 -11.36 10.30 -23.70
C VAL A 127 -12.70 9.64 -24.01
N GLU A 128 -12.88 8.38 -23.60
CA GLU A 128 -14.15 7.65 -23.80
C GLU A 128 -15.29 8.25 -22.97
N LEU A 129 -15.03 8.65 -21.72
CA LEU A 129 -16.02 9.35 -20.88
C LEU A 129 -16.39 10.72 -21.45
N ARG A 130 -15.45 11.46 -22.01
CA ARG A 130 -15.72 12.73 -22.69
C ARG A 130 -16.54 12.53 -23.97
N ARG A 131 -16.24 11.49 -24.77
CA ARG A 131 -17.04 11.14 -25.96
C ARG A 131 -18.48 10.78 -25.58
N ARG A 132 -18.70 9.97 -24.54
CA ARG A 132 -20.04 9.61 -24.06
C ARG A 132 -20.82 10.84 -23.55
N ARG A 133 -20.15 11.79 -22.87
CA ARG A 133 -20.80 13.04 -22.43
C ARG A 133 -21.19 13.96 -23.62
N ALA A 134 -20.33 14.08 -24.61
CA ALA A 134 -20.63 14.85 -25.81
C ALA A 134 -21.83 14.27 -26.59
N SER A 135 -21.92 12.94 -26.71
CA SER A 135 -23.04 12.28 -27.41
C SER A 135 -24.37 12.36 -26.65
N LEU A 136 -24.35 12.59 -25.32
CA LEU A 136 -25.56 12.78 -24.51
C LEU A 136 -26.07 14.23 -24.54
N SER A 137 -25.19 15.21 -24.80
CA SER A 137 -25.59 16.62 -24.99
C SER A 137 -26.24 16.89 -26.37
N ASP A 138 -25.96 16.06 -27.38
CA ASP A 138 -26.52 16.16 -28.70
C ASP A 138 -27.92 15.49 -28.84
N LEU A 139 -28.41 14.83 -27.79
CA LEU A 139 -29.73 14.19 -27.73
C LEU A 139 -30.79 15.00 -27.00
N SER A 140 -30.47 16.24 -26.56
CA SER A 140 -31.37 17.14 -25.87
C SER A 140 -31.61 18.40 -26.74
N VAL A 141 -32.30 18.24 -27.88
CA VAL A 141 -32.99 19.32 -28.64
C VAL A 141 -34.41 18.87 -28.89
#